data_f1181cb66912db1f661c1b9e626544d5
#
_entry.id   f1181cb66912db1f661c1b9e626544d5
#
_cell.length_a   1.000
_cell.length_b   1.000
_cell.length_c   1.000
_cell.angle_alpha   90.00
_cell.angle_beta   90.00
_cell.angle_gamma   90.00
#
_symmetry.space_group_name_H-M   'P 1'
#
loop_
_entity.id
_entity.type
_entity.pdbx_description
1 polymer ?
#
loop_
_entity_poly.entity_id
_entity_poly.type
_entity_poly.pdbx_seq_one_letter_code
_entity_poly.pdbx_strand_id
1 'polypeptide(L)'
;MKYKQEMEKALRLICSAQEVLNDVLCTNTDGCLNVEDFKLNPNKTYKNFIKGESNKLAYEVGNTIAKELAQSDRNPFYVFGPSGCGKSHLINAIGLKSIELNPDRNVMYVTAQQFLRQYVDTVRYNTTSDFINFYQAADMLIVDDIQEWKNMHKTVDAFLHIFNYLMENGKQVILASDCSFAKLESIKKNVQNRFASGVLAELEKPDTQLCIDIINARCLESGLKLPADIVECIAKTANGSVCELEGITNSLKVYSSVNNVDIDMDITKRIVGCFVKLKK
;
A
#
# COMPACT_ATOMS: atom_id res chain seq x y z
N MET A 1 -14.91 29.07 1.54
CA MET A 1 -14.88 29.19 3.02
C MET A 1 -15.53 27.98 3.73
N LYS A 2 -16.74 27.56 3.34
CA LYS A 2 -17.48 26.45 3.96
C LYS A 2 -16.72 25.10 3.94
N TYR A 3 -16.11 24.76 2.82
CA TYR A 3 -15.36 23.51 2.63
C TYR A 3 -14.11 23.40 3.53
N LYS A 4 -13.44 24.52 3.77
CA LYS A 4 -12.26 24.58 4.66
C LYS A 4 -12.63 24.38 6.13
N GLN A 5 -13.77 24.90 6.55
CA GLN A 5 -14.31 24.73 7.91
C GLN A 5 -14.80 23.30 8.16
N GLU A 6 -15.41 22.64 7.16
CA GLU A 6 -15.83 21.25 7.26
C GLU A 6 -14.62 20.31 7.31
N MET A 7 -13.57 20.59 6.56
CA MET A 7 -12.32 19.83 6.58
C MET A 7 -11.57 20.00 7.91
N GLU A 8 -11.54 21.22 8.48
CA GLU A 8 -10.96 21.45 9.81
C GLU A 8 -11.76 20.76 10.93
N LYS A 9 -13.10 20.69 10.77
CA LYS A 9 -13.98 20.01 11.71
C LYS A 9 -13.81 18.48 11.66
N ALA A 10 -13.65 17.91 10.46
CA ALA A 10 -13.35 16.52 10.25
C ALA A 10 -11.96 16.13 10.81
N LEU A 11 -10.94 16.98 10.59
CA LEU A 11 -9.60 16.78 11.16
C LEU A 11 -9.62 16.83 12.69
N ARG A 12 -10.41 17.72 13.32
CA ARG A 12 -10.54 17.77 14.78
C ARG A 12 -11.27 16.56 15.35
N LEU A 13 -12.27 16.02 14.66
CA LEU A 13 -12.96 14.79 15.07
C LEU A 13 -12.05 13.56 14.96
N ILE A 14 -11.22 13.49 13.90
CA ILE A 14 -10.21 12.44 13.74
C ILE A 14 -9.16 12.54 14.85
N CYS A 15 -8.68 13.75 15.17
CA CYS A 15 -7.76 13.95 16.29
C CYS A 15 -8.38 13.58 17.64
N SER A 16 -9.63 13.94 17.90
CA SER A 16 -10.28 13.60 19.19
C SER A 16 -10.59 12.10 19.33
N ALA A 17 -10.96 11.41 18.26
CA ALA A 17 -11.11 9.95 18.28
C ALA A 17 -9.75 9.24 18.45
N GLN A 18 -8.67 9.77 17.85
CA GLN A 18 -7.32 9.29 18.09
C GLN A 18 -6.79 9.60 19.49
N GLU A 19 -7.16 10.73 20.10
CA GLU A 19 -6.83 11.04 21.50
C GLU A 19 -7.54 10.10 22.47
N VAL A 20 -8.82 9.79 22.26
CA VAL A 20 -9.56 8.82 23.09
C VAL A 20 -8.98 7.41 22.94
N LEU A 21 -8.56 6.99 21.73
CA LEU A 21 -7.86 5.72 21.53
C LEU A 21 -6.47 5.73 22.20
N ASN A 22 -5.75 6.84 22.13
CA ASN A 22 -4.46 7.00 22.79
C ASN A 22 -4.60 6.94 24.32
N ASP A 23 -5.61 7.57 24.92
CA ASP A 23 -5.85 7.54 26.38
C ASP A 23 -6.23 6.14 26.89
N VAL A 24 -6.91 5.32 26.06
CA VAL A 24 -7.22 3.92 26.41
C VAL A 24 -6.01 3.00 26.26
N LEU A 25 -5.05 3.34 25.36
CA LEU A 25 -3.87 2.51 25.06
C LEU A 25 -2.58 2.97 25.78
N CYS A 26 -2.53 4.20 26.26
CA CYS A 26 -1.32 4.82 26.84
C CYS A 26 -1.25 4.76 28.38
N THR A 27 -1.61 3.65 29.02
CA THR A 27 -1.41 3.54 30.46
C THR A 27 -0.15 2.82 30.91
N ASN A 28 0.70 2.28 29.98
CA ASN A 28 2.03 1.75 30.38
C ASN A 28 3.02 1.72 29.21
N THR A 29 4.23 2.13 29.48
CA THR A 29 5.36 2.32 28.56
C THR A 29 6.00 1.04 28.00
N ASP A 30 5.51 -0.14 28.36
CA ASP A 30 6.10 -1.42 27.93
C ASP A 30 5.03 -2.30 27.26
N GLY A 31 5.03 -2.38 25.94
CA GLY A 31 4.20 -3.31 25.15
C GLY A 31 2.96 -2.71 24.49
N CYS A 32 2.75 -1.39 24.51
CA CYS A 32 1.63 -0.73 23.86
C CYS A 32 1.80 -0.69 22.33
N LEU A 33 0.73 -1.05 21.61
CA LEU A 33 0.63 -0.83 20.17
C LEU A 33 0.57 0.68 19.90
N ASN A 34 1.51 1.19 19.10
CA ASN A 34 1.51 2.60 18.73
C ASN A 34 0.57 2.82 17.55
N VAL A 35 -0.48 3.62 17.72
CA VAL A 35 -1.45 3.96 16.65
C VAL A 35 -0.74 4.61 15.44
N GLU A 36 0.42 5.23 15.65
CA GLU A 36 1.22 5.80 14.54
C GLU A 36 1.74 4.75 13.55
N ASP A 37 1.88 3.50 13.98
CA ASP A 37 2.36 2.41 13.13
C ASP A 37 1.33 1.97 12.05
N PHE A 38 0.07 2.42 12.14
CA PHE A 38 -1.04 2.00 11.26
C PHE A 38 -1.45 3.05 10.23
N LYS A 39 -0.66 4.12 10.09
CA LYS A 39 -1.00 5.24 9.21
C LYS A 39 -0.84 4.89 7.73
N LEU A 40 -1.90 5.15 6.99
CA LEU A 40 -1.86 5.20 5.54
C LEU A 40 -0.95 6.33 5.05
N ASN A 41 -0.25 6.11 3.95
CA ASN A 41 0.58 7.14 3.33
C ASN A 41 -0.31 8.14 2.55
N PRO A 42 -0.43 9.42 2.97
CA PRO A 42 -1.31 10.40 2.36
C PRO A 42 -0.94 10.74 0.91
N ASN A 43 0.28 10.41 0.49
CA ASN A 43 0.75 10.66 -0.87
C ASN A 43 0.39 9.54 -1.85
N LYS A 44 -0.17 8.40 -1.38
CA LYS A 44 -0.56 7.26 -2.21
C LYS A 44 -2.07 7.21 -2.38
N THR A 45 -2.60 8.02 -3.28
CA THR A 45 -4.05 8.22 -3.50
C THR A 45 -4.48 7.69 -4.87
N TYR A 46 -5.79 7.50 -5.06
CA TYR A 46 -6.35 7.22 -6.40
C TYR A 46 -6.12 8.37 -7.39
N LYS A 47 -5.91 9.59 -6.94
CA LYS A 47 -5.66 10.78 -7.77
C LYS A 47 -4.37 10.65 -8.57
N ASN A 48 -3.34 10.10 -7.94
CA ASN A 48 -2.01 9.95 -8.52
C ASN A 48 -1.64 8.48 -8.84
N PHE A 49 -2.61 7.56 -8.76
CA PHE A 49 -2.48 6.21 -9.27
C PHE A 49 -2.88 6.18 -10.74
N ILE A 50 -1.94 5.94 -11.63
CA ILE A 50 -2.22 5.94 -13.07
C ILE A 50 -2.78 4.56 -13.47
N LYS A 51 -4.00 4.58 -14.01
CA LYS A 51 -4.72 3.39 -14.46
C LYS A 51 -4.29 3.01 -15.87
N GLY A 52 -3.98 1.73 -16.09
CA GLY A 52 -3.70 1.12 -17.38
C GLY A 52 -4.30 -0.28 -17.46
N GLU A 53 -4.14 -0.97 -18.58
CA GLU A 53 -4.69 -2.33 -18.75
C GLU A 53 -4.08 -3.33 -17.75
N SER A 54 -2.77 -3.21 -17.44
CA SER A 54 -2.05 -4.10 -16.52
C SER A 54 -2.49 -4.02 -15.05
N ASN A 55 -3.25 -2.97 -14.66
CA ASN A 55 -3.71 -2.78 -13.29
C ASN A 55 -5.22 -2.52 -13.19
N LYS A 56 -5.95 -2.56 -14.30
CA LYS A 56 -7.36 -2.17 -14.43
C LYS A 56 -8.29 -2.96 -13.49
N LEU A 57 -8.15 -4.29 -13.48
CA LEU A 57 -8.99 -5.14 -12.62
C LEU A 57 -8.80 -4.77 -11.14
N ALA A 58 -7.55 -4.72 -10.68
CA ALA A 58 -7.23 -4.40 -9.29
C ALA A 58 -7.70 -2.99 -8.90
N TYR A 59 -7.56 -2.03 -9.81
CA TYR A 59 -8.03 -0.65 -9.63
C TYR A 59 -9.56 -0.59 -9.43
N GLU A 60 -10.34 -1.23 -10.32
CA GLU A 60 -11.80 -1.18 -10.28
C GLU A 60 -12.37 -1.93 -9.06
N VAL A 61 -11.84 -3.12 -8.77
CA VAL A 61 -12.23 -3.88 -7.57
C VAL A 61 -11.91 -3.06 -6.31
N GLY A 62 -10.71 -2.53 -6.21
CA GLY A 62 -10.31 -1.71 -5.08
C GLY A 62 -11.16 -0.45 -4.90
N ASN A 63 -11.52 0.23 -6.00
CA ASN A 63 -12.40 1.40 -5.97
C ASN A 63 -13.82 1.05 -5.51
N THR A 64 -14.30 -0.15 -5.84
CA THR A 64 -15.61 -0.64 -5.37
C THR A 64 -15.56 -0.99 -3.88
N ILE A 65 -14.50 -1.67 -3.42
CA ILE A 65 -14.29 -1.99 -1.99
C ILE A 65 -14.22 -0.72 -1.14
N ALA A 66 -13.57 0.33 -1.62
CA ALA A 66 -13.51 1.60 -0.89
C ALA A 66 -14.89 2.23 -0.65
N LYS A 67 -15.84 2.02 -1.57
CA LYS A 67 -17.22 2.51 -1.48
C LYS A 67 -18.09 1.59 -0.62
N GLU A 68 -18.01 0.29 -0.88
CA GLU A 68 -18.87 -0.75 -0.32
C GLU A 68 -18.00 -1.80 0.38
N LEU A 69 -17.89 -1.71 1.72
CA LEU A 69 -17.11 -2.66 2.50
C LEU A 69 -17.74 -4.04 2.51
N ALA A 70 -16.87 -5.05 2.58
CA ALA A 70 -17.18 -6.42 2.98
C ALA A 70 -18.30 -7.12 2.24
N GLN A 71 -18.47 -6.82 0.95
CA GLN A 71 -19.26 -7.68 0.08
C GLN A 71 -18.56 -9.05 0.03
N SER A 72 -19.32 -10.12 0.31
CA SER A 72 -18.78 -11.49 0.47
C SER A 72 -18.02 -11.99 -0.77
N ASP A 73 -18.38 -11.50 -1.95
CA ASP A 73 -17.74 -11.82 -3.23
C ASP A 73 -16.39 -11.12 -3.43
N ARG A 74 -16.08 -10.07 -2.64
CA ARG A 74 -14.85 -9.26 -2.74
C ARG A 74 -13.99 -9.28 -1.47
N ASN A 75 -14.27 -10.19 -0.57
CA ASN A 75 -13.58 -10.32 0.70
C ASN A 75 -13.10 -11.75 0.94
N PRO A 76 -11.80 -11.98 1.17
CA PRO A 76 -10.72 -11.00 1.16
C PRO A 76 -10.36 -10.52 -0.25
N PHE A 77 -9.76 -9.33 -0.35
CA PHE A 77 -9.16 -8.85 -1.58
C PHE A 77 -7.65 -9.10 -1.55
N TYR A 78 -7.18 -9.95 -2.45
CA TYR A 78 -5.77 -10.31 -2.55
C TYR A 78 -5.13 -9.70 -3.78
N VAL A 79 -4.21 -8.77 -3.58
CA VAL A 79 -3.48 -8.08 -4.64
C VAL A 79 -2.07 -8.63 -4.71
N PHE A 80 -1.66 -9.11 -5.88
CA PHE A 80 -0.30 -9.64 -6.04
C PHE A 80 0.33 -9.16 -7.35
N GLY A 81 1.67 -9.28 -7.42
CA GLY A 81 2.42 -8.89 -8.61
C GLY A 81 3.86 -8.55 -8.25
N PRO A 82 4.74 -8.39 -9.25
CA PRO A 82 6.15 -8.17 -9.02
C PRO A 82 6.42 -6.91 -8.19
N SER A 83 7.60 -6.84 -7.58
CA SER A 83 8.02 -5.64 -6.85
C SER A 83 8.03 -4.44 -7.79
N GLY A 84 7.59 -3.28 -7.29
CA GLY A 84 7.57 -2.03 -8.04
C GLY A 84 6.40 -1.85 -9.01
N CYS A 85 5.38 -2.74 -9.05
CA CYS A 85 4.20 -2.58 -9.93
C CYS A 85 3.08 -1.69 -9.35
N GLY A 86 3.23 -1.17 -8.11
CA GLY A 86 2.27 -0.23 -7.51
C GLY A 86 1.30 -0.84 -6.49
N LYS A 87 1.52 -2.08 -6.00
CA LYS A 87 0.66 -2.74 -5.00
C LYS A 87 0.39 -1.88 -3.76
N SER A 88 1.47 -1.49 -3.06
CA SER A 88 1.37 -0.67 -1.85
C SER A 88 0.72 0.69 -2.10
N HIS A 89 0.84 1.25 -3.31
CA HIS A 89 0.13 2.46 -3.68
C HIS A 89 -1.38 2.20 -3.78
N LEU A 90 -1.77 1.16 -4.49
CA LEU A 90 -3.19 0.83 -4.68
C LEU A 90 -3.89 0.54 -3.35
N ILE A 91 -3.33 -0.33 -2.51
CA ILE A 91 -3.96 -0.68 -1.23
C ILE A 91 -4.04 0.51 -0.25
N ASN A 92 -3.05 1.40 -0.27
CA ASN A 92 -3.13 2.68 0.46
C ASN A 92 -4.24 3.59 -0.10
N ALA A 93 -4.35 3.70 -1.44
CA ALA A 93 -5.38 4.49 -2.09
C ALA A 93 -6.79 3.99 -1.74
N ILE A 94 -6.99 2.67 -1.64
CA ILE A 94 -8.24 2.06 -1.20
C ILE A 94 -8.58 2.50 0.23
N GLY A 95 -7.63 2.38 1.15
CA GLY A 95 -7.81 2.78 2.54
C GLY A 95 -8.14 4.27 2.70
N LEU A 96 -7.35 5.14 2.06
CA LEU A 96 -7.59 6.59 2.07
C LEU A 96 -8.95 6.95 1.49
N LYS A 97 -9.35 6.33 0.38
CA LYS A 97 -10.65 6.56 -0.24
C LYS A 97 -11.79 6.07 0.64
N SER A 98 -11.60 4.97 1.35
CA SER A 98 -12.59 4.44 2.30
C SER A 98 -12.84 5.41 3.46
N ILE A 99 -11.77 6.01 4.02
CA ILE A 99 -11.88 7.04 5.07
C ILE A 99 -12.51 8.33 4.53
N GLU A 100 -12.12 8.75 3.30
CA GLU A 100 -12.71 9.94 2.65
C GLU A 100 -14.23 9.82 2.49
N LEU A 101 -14.72 8.63 2.15
CA LEU A 101 -16.16 8.36 1.97
C LEU A 101 -16.91 8.16 3.28
N ASN A 102 -16.27 7.64 4.30
CA ASN A 102 -16.83 7.46 5.63
C ASN A 102 -15.73 7.64 6.69
N PRO A 103 -15.63 8.83 7.29
CA PRO A 103 -14.59 9.17 8.27
C PRO A 103 -14.63 8.34 9.56
N ASP A 104 -15.76 7.71 9.88
CA ASP A 104 -15.90 6.88 11.09
C ASP A 104 -15.33 5.46 10.91
N ARG A 105 -14.91 5.09 9.70
CA ARG A 105 -14.32 3.78 9.44
C ARG A 105 -12.94 3.65 10.07
N ASN A 106 -12.77 2.60 10.86
CA ASN A 106 -11.48 2.23 11.41
C ASN A 106 -10.68 1.42 10.36
N VAL A 107 -9.83 2.12 9.59
CA VAL A 107 -8.97 1.52 8.57
C VAL A 107 -7.56 1.38 9.11
N MET A 108 -7.08 0.15 9.23
CA MET A 108 -5.74 -0.17 9.70
C MET A 108 -4.87 -0.67 8.53
N TYR A 109 -3.71 -0.04 8.37
CA TYR A 109 -2.67 -0.47 7.43
C TYR A 109 -1.45 -0.95 8.21
N VAL A 110 -0.94 -2.11 7.86
CA VAL A 110 0.26 -2.68 8.49
C VAL A 110 1.06 -3.47 7.46
N THR A 111 2.39 -3.42 7.55
CA THR A 111 3.22 -4.37 6.80
C THR A 111 3.36 -5.69 7.57
N ALA A 112 3.57 -6.80 6.86
CA ALA A 112 3.79 -8.10 7.49
C ALA A 112 4.94 -8.06 8.51
N GLN A 113 5.99 -7.28 8.24
CA GLN A 113 7.13 -7.11 9.13
C GLN A 113 6.77 -6.32 10.42
N GLN A 114 5.96 -5.26 10.30
CA GLN A 114 5.45 -4.52 11.46
C GLN A 114 4.54 -5.40 12.33
N PHE A 115 3.62 -6.15 11.71
CA PHE A 115 2.75 -7.09 12.39
C PHE A 115 3.57 -8.16 13.15
N LEU A 116 4.60 -8.73 12.52
CA LEU A 116 5.50 -9.70 13.16
C LEU A 116 6.17 -9.08 14.38
N ARG A 117 6.75 -7.88 14.25
CA ARG A 117 7.43 -7.20 15.36
C ARG A 117 6.48 -6.97 16.53
N GLN A 118 5.31 -6.41 16.28
CA GLN A 118 4.29 -6.16 17.29
C GLN A 118 3.84 -7.46 17.97
N TYR A 119 3.58 -8.53 17.19
CA TYR A 119 3.22 -9.83 17.75
C TYR A 119 4.32 -10.39 18.67
N VAL A 120 5.58 -10.33 18.27
CA VAL A 120 6.71 -10.80 19.10
C VAL A 120 6.79 -10.00 20.41
N ASP A 121 6.58 -8.69 20.36
CA ASP A 121 6.59 -7.83 21.55
C ASP A 121 5.43 -8.19 22.48
N THR A 122 4.21 -8.42 21.96
CA THR A 122 3.08 -8.82 22.82
C THR A 122 3.24 -10.20 23.45
N VAL A 123 3.91 -11.12 22.78
CA VAL A 123 4.27 -12.43 23.38
C VAL A 123 5.27 -12.24 24.52
N ARG A 124 6.24 -11.35 24.37
CA ARG A 124 7.24 -11.01 25.41
C ARG A 124 6.59 -10.41 26.65
N TYR A 125 5.60 -9.54 26.47
CA TYR A 125 4.91 -8.84 27.56
C TYR A 125 3.61 -9.50 28.03
N ASN A 126 3.24 -10.67 27.49
CA ASN A 126 1.99 -11.40 27.79
C ASN A 126 0.71 -10.59 27.48
N THR A 127 0.72 -9.72 26.47
CA THR A 127 -0.41 -8.89 26.02
C THR A 127 -1.01 -9.35 24.70
N THR A 128 -0.87 -10.64 24.36
CA THR A 128 -1.34 -11.19 23.07
C THR A 128 -2.84 -11.04 22.87
N SER A 129 -3.64 -11.09 23.96
CA SER A 129 -5.10 -10.90 23.88
C SER A 129 -5.45 -9.47 23.46
N ASP A 130 -4.75 -8.47 24.00
CA ASP A 130 -4.97 -7.06 23.66
C ASP A 130 -4.57 -6.77 22.22
N PHE A 131 -3.48 -7.38 21.75
CA PHE A 131 -3.07 -7.34 20.35
C PHE A 131 -4.15 -7.89 19.41
N ILE A 132 -4.72 -9.05 19.71
CA ILE A 132 -5.77 -9.66 18.90
C ILE A 132 -7.01 -8.76 18.90
N ASN A 133 -7.47 -8.31 20.05
CA ASN A 133 -8.63 -7.44 20.19
C ASN A 133 -8.45 -6.12 19.44
N PHE A 134 -7.24 -5.54 19.48
CA PHE A 134 -6.93 -4.33 18.76
C PHE A 134 -7.15 -4.48 17.26
N TYR A 135 -6.59 -5.51 16.64
CA TYR A 135 -6.75 -5.75 15.20
C TYR A 135 -8.19 -6.15 14.82
N GLN A 136 -8.92 -6.82 15.71
CA GLN A 136 -10.33 -7.19 15.53
C GLN A 136 -11.28 -5.98 15.54
N ALA A 137 -10.84 -4.85 16.06
CA ALA A 137 -11.61 -3.60 16.04
C ALA A 137 -11.62 -2.91 14.67
N ALA A 138 -10.80 -3.36 13.70
CA ALA A 138 -10.76 -2.77 12.37
C ALA A 138 -12.06 -3.01 11.58
N ASP A 139 -12.51 -2.00 10.83
CA ASP A 139 -13.54 -2.16 9.79
C ASP A 139 -12.90 -2.58 8.46
N MET A 140 -11.66 -2.15 8.22
CA MET A 140 -10.83 -2.58 7.10
C MET A 140 -9.40 -2.82 7.60
N LEU A 141 -8.91 -4.04 7.43
CA LEU A 141 -7.52 -4.40 7.71
C LEU A 141 -6.75 -4.60 6.40
N ILE A 142 -5.70 -3.82 6.20
CA ILE A 142 -4.81 -3.87 5.04
C ILE A 142 -3.45 -4.39 5.51
N VAL A 143 -3.03 -5.53 4.95
CA VAL A 143 -1.72 -6.12 5.25
C VAL A 143 -0.87 -6.19 3.99
N ASP A 144 0.25 -5.48 4.02
CA ASP A 144 1.19 -5.42 2.90
C ASP A 144 2.35 -6.38 3.11
N ASP A 145 2.90 -6.87 2.00
CA ASP A 145 4.10 -7.73 1.94
C ASP A 145 4.00 -9.03 2.72
N ILE A 146 2.85 -9.75 2.65
CA ILE A 146 2.63 -10.99 3.43
C ILE A 146 3.61 -12.13 3.11
N GLN A 147 4.36 -12.07 2.00
CA GLN A 147 5.45 -13.00 1.69
C GLN A 147 6.58 -12.96 2.72
N GLU A 148 6.71 -11.87 3.48
CA GLU A 148 7.69 -11.72 4.56
C GLU A 148 7.41 -12.67 5.75
N TRP A 149 6.19 -13.22 5.85
CA TRP A 149 5.87 -14.24 6.88
C TRP A 149 6.40 -15.64 6.55
N LYS A 150 7.29 -15.76 5.59
CA LYS A 150 7.91 -17.05 5.25
C LYS A 150 8.53 -17.68 6.49
N ASN A 151 8.10 -18.92 6.81
CA ASN A 151 8.51 -19.69 7.99
C ASN A 151 8.09 -19.13 9.36
N MET A 152 7.23 -18.10 9.41
CA MET A 152 6.75 -17.47 10.65
C MET A 152 5.40 -18.07 11.11
N HIS A 153 5.36 -19.39 11.34
CA HIS A 153 4.12 -20.13 11.58
C HIS A 153 3.25 -19.57 12.72
N LYS A 154 3.85 -19.17 13.85
CA LYS A 154 3.10 -18.62 15.00
C LYS A 154 2.47 -17.27 14.67
N THR A 155 3.16 -16.43 13.92
CA THR A 155 2.64 -15.13 13.45
C THR A 155 1.48 -15.32 12.49
N VAL A 156 1.62 -16.28 11.56
CA VAL A 156 0.54 -16.64 10.62
C VAL A 156 -0.67 -17.20 11.38
N ASP A 157 -0.47 -18.06 12.38
CA ASP A 157 -1.57 -18.61 13.18
C ASP A 157 -2.29 -17.49 13.98
N ALA A 158 -1.56 -16.50 14.55
CA ALA A 158 -2.16 -15.34 15.20
C ALA A 158 -2.94 -14.46 14.20
N PHE A 159 -2.36 -14.19 13.04
CA PHE A 159 -3.04 -13.46 11.98
C PHE A 159 -4.33 -14.16 11.52
N LEU A 160 -4.31 -15.48 11.38
CA LEU A 160 -5.49 -16.26 11.00
C LEU A 160 -6.63 -16.13 12.01
N HIS A 161 -6.31 -16.05 13.28
CA HIS A 161 -7.33 -15.84 14.31
C HIS A 161 -8.03 -14.49 14.11
N ILE A 162 -7.26 -13.42 13.85
CA ILE A 162 -7.78 -12.09 13.53
C ILE A 162 -8.56 -12.11 12.21
N PHE A 163 -7.98 -12.69 11.16
CA PHE A 163 -8.58 -12.81 9.84
C PHE A 163 -9.97 -13.47 9.89
N ASN A 164 -10.06 -14.63 10.57
CA ASN A 164 -11.34 -15.35 10.68
C ASN A 164 -12.39 -14.49 11.38
N TYR A 165 -12.04 -13.85 12.50
CA TYR A 165 -12.95 -12.96 13.21
C TYR A 165 -13.45 -11.82 12.32
N LEU A 166 -12.56 -11.16 11.59
CA LEU A 166 -12.92 -10.06 10.68
C LEU A 166 -13.87 -10.55 9.57
N MET A 167 -13.57 -11.70 8.97
CA MET A 167 -14.42 -12.29 7.91
C MET A 167 -15.81 -12.66 8.44
N GLU A 168 -15.90 -13.30 9.60
CA GLU A 168 -17.16 -13.71 10.24
C GLU A 168 -18.02 -12.51 10.65
N ASN A 169 -17.40 -11.38 10.99
CA ASN A 169 -18.09 -10.15 11.38
C ASN A 169 -18.29 -9.17 10.22
N GLY A 170 -18.11 -9.60 8.96
CA GLY A 170 -18.34 -8.76 7.79
C GLY A 170 -17.39 -7.57 7.71
N LYS A 171 -16.15 -7.71 8.20
CA LYS A 171 -15.11 -6.69 8.10
C LYS A 171 -14.23 -6.95 6.86
N GLN A 172 -13.75 -5.90 6.23
CA GLN A 172 -12.94 -6.01 5.01
C GLN A 172 -11.48 -6.37 5.31
N VAL A 173 -10.94 -7.35 4.59
CA VAL A 173 -9.51 -7.67 4.62
C VAL A 173 -8.91 -7.48 3.24
N ILE A 174 -7.77 -6.78 3.17
CA ILE A 174 -6.98 -6.58 1.95
C ILE A 174 -5.57 -7.09 2.22
N LEU A 175 -5.09 -7.97 1.34
CA LEU A 175 -3.77 -8.57 1.45
C LEU A 175 -2.96 -8.24 0.19
N ALA A 176 -1.68 -7.86 0.36
CA ALA A 176 -0.78 -7.66 -0.76
C ALA A 176 0.47 -8.53 -0.65
N SER A 177 0.96 -9.03 -1.80
CA SER A 177 2.13 -9.90 -1.90
C SER A 177 2.89 -9.68 -3.20
N ASP A 178 4.15 -10.07 -3.23
CA ASP A 178 4.97 -10.10 -4.45
C ASP A 178 4.64 -11.31 -5.36
N CYS A 179 3.90 -12.30 -4.84
CA CYS A 179 3.56 -13.52 -5.55
C CYS A 179 2.11 -13.96 -5.28
N SER A 180 1.59 -14.84 -6.15
CA SER A 180 0.29 -15.47 -5.94
C SER A 180 0.31 -16.33 -4.68
N PHE A 181 -0.85 -16.46 -4.01
CA PHE A 181 -0.97 -17.27 -2.79
C PHE A 181 -0.52 -18.74 -2.99
N ALA A 182 -0.65 -19.28 -4.19
CA ALA A 182 -0.19 -20.65 -4.53
C ALA A 182 1.34 -20.81 -4.39
N LYS A 183 2.09 -19.71 -4.50
CA LYS A 183 3.56 -19.68 -4.32
C LYS A 183 4.00 -19.38 -2.89
N LEU A 184 3.08 -19.10 -1.97
CA LEU A 184 3.37 -18.93 -0.54
C LEU A 184 3.57 -20.29 0.14
N GLU A 185 4.59 -21.03 -0.28
CA GLU A 185 4.87 -22.42 0.14
C GLU A 185 4.98 -22.62 1.65
N SER A 186 5.35 -21.59 2.37
CA SER A 186 5.50 -21.59 3.83
C SER A 186 4.17 -21.42 4.59
N ILE A 187 3.09 -21.10 3.89
CA ILE A 187 1.76 -20.95 4.48
C ILE A 187 0.96 -22.22 4.23
N LYS A 188 0.39 -22.81 5.29
CA LYS A 188 -0.40 -24.06 5.21
C LYS A 188 -1.51 -23.93 4.16
N LYS A 189 -1.79 -25.01 3.41
CA LYS A 189 -2.80 -25.03 2.33
C LYS A 189 -4.20 -24.56 2.77
N ASN A 190 -4.61 -24.88 3.99
CA ASN A 190 -5.89 -24.44 4.53
C ASN A 190 -5.98 -22.90 4.67
N VAL A 191 -4.86 -22.24 4.94
CA VAL A 191 -4.73 -20.78 5.00
C VAL A 191 -4.76 -20.18 3.60
N GLN A 192 -4.00 -20.77 2.67
CA GLN A 192 -4.02 -20.37 1.26
C GLN A 192 -5.45 -20.41 0.69
N ASN A 193 -6.21 -21.47 0.98
CA ASN A 193 -7.59 -21.60 0.55
C ASN A 193 -8.50 -20.48 1.11
N ARG A 194 -8.26 -20.02 2.35
CA ARG A 194 -9.01 -18.91 2.95
C ARG A 194 -8.67 -17.57 2.29
N PHE A 195 -7.41 -17.33 1.98
CA PHE A 195 -7.00 -16.13 1.24
C PHE A 195 -7.55 -16.10 -0.19
N ALA A 196 -7.77 -17.30 -0.77
CA ALA A 196 -8.32 -17.47 -2.11
C ALA A 196 -9.87 -17.40 -2.17
N SER A 197 -10.58 -17.27 -1.04
CA SER A 197 -12.05 -17.31 -1.01
C SER A 197 -12.71 -16.05 -1.59
N GLY A 198 -11.97 -14.95 -1.69
CA GLY A 198 -12.44 -13.68 -2.24
C GLY A 198 -11.91 -13.40 -3.66
N VAL A 199 -11.56 -12.15 -3.93
CA VAL A 199 -11.05 -11.71 -5.24
C VAL A 199 -9.53 -11.68 -5.25
N LEU A 200 -8.98 -12.26 -6.31
CA LEU A 200 -7.56 -12.23 -6.65
C LEU A 200 -7.35 -11.26 -7.79
N ALA A 201 -6.47 -10.29 -7.63
CA ALA A 201 -6.12 -9.36 -8.69
C ALA A 201 -4.60 -9.27 -8.84
N GLU A 202 -4.12 -9.56 -10.02
CA GLU A 202 -2.73 -9.38 -10.39
C GLU A 202 -2.48 -7.95 -10.86
N LEU A 203 -1.44 -7.32 -10.33
CA LEU A 203 -0.83 -6.14 -10.92
C LEU A 203 0.34 -6.62 -11.76
N GLU A 204 0.16 -6.61 -13.06
CA GLU A 204 1.23 -6.91 -13.99
C GLU A 204 2.24 -5.77 -14.07
N LYS A 205 3.39 -6.03 -14.67
CA LYS A 205 4.34 -4.96 -14.98
C LYS A 205 3.69 -3.95 -15.93
N PRO A 206 3.81 -2.65 -15.67
CA PRO A 206 3.36 -1.61 -16.59
C PRO A 206 3.94 -1.82 -17.99
N ASP A 207 3.10 -1.71 -18.99
CA ASP A 207 3.54 -1.63 -20.38
C ASP A 207 4.22 -0.29 -20.68
N THR A 208 4.78 -0.15 -21.87
CA THR A 208 5.50 1.07 -22.25
C THR A 208 4.60 2.31 -22.23
N GLN A 209 3.32 2.17 -22.63
CA GLN A 209 2.40 3.30 -22.61
C GLN A 209 2.08 3.76 -21.20
N LEU A 210 1.77 2.83 -20.30
CA LEU A 210 1.54 3.14 -18.89
C LEU A 210 2.78 3.74 -18.22
N CYS A 211 4.00 3.26 -18.59
CA CYS A 211 5.24 3.89 -18.12
C CYS A 211 5.35 5.35 -18.58
N ILE A 212 5.03 5.64 -19.86
CA ILE A 212 5.01 7.01 -20.39
C ILE A 212 4.02 7.89 -19.61
N ASP A 213 2.82 7.37 -19.38
CA ASP A 213 1.77 8.11 -18.66
C ASP A 213 2.18 8.40 -17.21
N ILE A 214 2.83 7.44 -16.53
CA ILE A 214 3.37 7.63 -15.18
C ILE A 214 4.47 8.70 -15.18
N ILE A 215 5.42 8.66 -16.11
CA ILE A 215 6.48 9.67 -16.21
C ILE A 215 5.89 11.05 -16.45
N ASN A 216 4.96 11.18 -17.39
CA ASN A 216 4.31 12.46 -17.72
C ASN A 216 3.54 13.02 -16.52
N ALA A 217 2.81 12.18 -15.77
CA ALA A 217 2.10 12.60 -14.56
C ALA A 217 3.09 13.11 -13.49
N ARG A 218 4.20 12.40 -13.27
CA ARG A 218 5.26 12.83 -12.33
C ARG A 218 5.97 14.10 -12.77
N CYS A 219 6.23 14.24 -14.07
CA CYS A 219 6.78 15.47 -14.63
C CYS A 219 5.86 16.68 -14.40
N LEU A 220 4.56 16.48 -14.61
CA LEU A 220 3.56 17.52 -14.38
C LEU A 220 3.51 17.94 -12.90
N GLU A 221 3.45 16.98 -11.98
CA GLU A 221 3.45 17.23 -10.53
C GLU A 221 4.71 17.95 -10.05
N SER A 222 5.84 17.60 -10.65
CA SER A 222 7.15 18.12 -10.23
C SER A 222 7.60 19.40 -10.96
N GLY A 223 6.89 19.82 -12.00
CA GLY A 223 7.27 20.94 -12.87
C GLY A 223 8.47 20.63 -13.79
N LEU A 224 8.90 19.38 -13.87
CA LEU A 224 9.98 18.95 -14.77
C LEU A 224 9.46 18.87 -16.21
N LYS A 225 10.18 19.44 -17.16
CA LYS A 225 9.87 19.35 -18.61
C LYS A 225 10.84 18.40 -19.26
N LEU A 226 10.32 17.30 -19.80
CA LEU A 226 11.11 16.33 -20.56
C LEU A 226 10.60 16.26 -22.01
N PRO A 227 11.49 16.29 -23.00
CA PRO A 227 11.16 15.98 -24.39
C PRO A 227 10.59 14.56 -24.53
N ALA A 228 9.73 14.34 -25.54
CA ALA A 228 9.05 13.07 -25.74
C ALA A 228 9.98 11.88 -25.99
N ASP A 229 11.08 12.10 -26.71
CA ASP A 229 12.11 11.10 -26.97
C ASP A 229 12.82 10.65 -25.69
N ILE A 230 13.04 11.55 -24.72
CA ILE A 230 13.58 11.24 -23.40
C ILE A 230 12.60 10.42 -22.59
N VAL A 231 11.32 10.80 -22.54
CA VAL A 231 10.27 10.05 -21.86
C VAL A 231 10.18 8.63 -22.40
N GLU A 232 10.20 8.46 -23.72
CA GLU A 232 10.16 7.15 -24.36
C GLU A 232 11.42 6.32 -24.06
N CYS A 233 12.59 6.93 -24.04
CA CYS A 233 13.85 6.28 -23.66
C CYS A 233 13.78 5.74 -22.21
N ILE A 234 13.29 6.54 -21.26
CA ILE A 234 13.15 6.14 -19.86
C ILE A 234 12.15 4.99 -19.75
N ALA A 235 10.97 5.10 -20.38
CA ALA A 235 9.91 4.11 -20.33
C ALA A 235 10.39 2.73 -20.84
N LYS A 236 11.14 2.69 -21.91
CA LYS A 236 11.71 1.44 -22.47
C LYS A 236 12.80 0.82 -21.58
N THR A 237 13.54 1.65 -20.85
CA THR A 237 14.71 1.19 -20.09
C THR A 237 14.36 0.70 -18.69
N ALA A 238 13.36 1.28 -18.04
CA ALA A 238 12.95 0.94 -16.67
C ALA A 238 12.25 -0.43 -16.54
N ASN A 239 12.03 -1.13 -17.65
CA ASN A 239 11.51 -2.51 -17.68
C ASN A 239 10.25 -2.73 -16.84
N GLY A 240 9.37 -1.72 -16.78
CA GLY A 240 8.07 -1.78 -16.09
C GLY A 240 8.15 -1.72 -14.56
N SER A 241 9.18 -1.14 -13.99
CA SER A 241 9.24 -0.87 -12.53
C SER A 241 8.86 0.58 -12.25
N VAL A 242 7.71 0.80 -11.62
CA VAL A 242 7.26 2.16 -11.22
C VAL A 242 8.26 2.82 -10.27
N CYS A 243 8.83 2.06 -9.33
CA CYS A 243 9.86 2.60 -8.42
C CYS A 243 11.10 3.10 -9.17
N GLU A 244 11.52 2.39 -10.23
CA GLU A 244 12.65 2.84 -11.05
C GLU A 244 12.29 4.08 -11.85
N LEU A 245 11.07 4.14 -12.44
CA LEU A 245 10.58 5.33 -13.13
C LEU A 245 10.58 6.56 -12.21
N GLU A 246 10.06 6.41 -10.98
CA GLU A 246 10.07 7.47 -9.98
C GLU A 246 11.49 7.88 -9.59
N GLY A 247 12.37 6.93 -9.34
CA GLY A 247 13.78 7.18 -9.01
C GLY A 247 14.53 7.92 -10.10
N ILE A 248 14.36 7.50 -11.37
CA ILE A 248 14.96 8.16 -12.55
C ILE A 248 14.41 9.58 -12.67
N THR A 249 13.09 9.76 -12.64
CA THR A 249 12.44 11.07 -12.81
C THR A 249 12.87 12.04 -11.69
N ASN A 250 12.93 11.58 -10.44
CA ASN A 250 13.41 12.38 -9.31
C ASN A 250 14.89 12.77 -9.48
N SER A 251 15.73 11.84 -9.94
CA SER A 251 17.15 12.12 -10.18
C SER A 251 17.36 13.15 -11.28
N LEU A 252 16.59 13.07 -12.37
CA LEU A 252 16.60 14.04 -13.44
C LEU A 252 16.14 15.42 -12.96
N LYS A 253 15.07 15.49 -12.16
CA LYS A 253 14.58 16.73 -11.56
C LYS A 253 15.65 17.40 -10.69
N VAL A 254 16.25 16.64 -9.77
CA VAL A 254 17.30 17.16 -8.90
C VAL A 254 18.51 17.62 -9.72
N TYR A 255 18.93 16.85 -10.71
CA TYR A 255 20.05 17.23 -11.59
C TYR A 255 19.77 18.53 -12.32
N SER A 256 18.59 18.69 -12.95
CA SER A 256 18.18 19.91 -13.63
C SER A 256 18.17 21.13 -12.68
N SER A 257 17.59 20.94 -11.49
CA SER A 257 17.49 22.03 -10.50
C SER A 257 18.83 22.47 -9.93
N VAL A 258 19.73 21.52 -9.62
CA VAL A 258 21.05 21.83 -9.04
C VAL A 258 21.99 22.47 -10.04
N ASN A 259 21.97 22.02 -11.28
CA ASN A 259 22.88 22.51 -12.32
C ASN A 259 22.27 23.65 -13.16
N ASN A 260 20.97 23.93 -12.95
CA ASN A 260 20.21 24.93 -13.71
C ASN A 260 20.31 24.71 -15.24
N VAL A 261 20.13 23.45 -15.68
CA VAL A 261 20.22 23.02 -17.08
C VAL A 261 18.99 22.23 -17.49
N ASP A 262 18.64 22.32 -18.76
CA ASP A 262 17.62 21.46 -19.36
C ASP A 262 18.18 20.02 -19.49
N ILE A 263 17.29 19.04 -19.37
CA ILE A 263 17.65 17.65 -19.50
C ILE A 263 17.76 17.27 -20.99
N ASP A 264 18.90 16.75 -21.37
CA ASP A 264 19.18 16.18 -22.68
C ASP A 264 19.29 14.64 -22.65
N MET A 265 19.48 14.04 -23.81
CA MET A 265 19.57 12.59 -23.95
C MET A 265 20.84 12.01 -23.30
N ASP A 266 21.96 12.73 -23.29
CA ASP A 266 23.22 12.25 -22.71
C ASP A 266 23.17 12.23 -21.19
N ILE A 267 22.60 13.28 -20.56
CA ILE A 267 22.30 13.32 -19.14
C ILE A 267 21.36 12.18 -18.77
N THR A 268 20.30 11.98 -19.57
CA THR A 268 19.32 10.91 -19.36
C THR A 268 19.97 9.54 -19.38
N LYS A 269 20.73 9.20 -20.42
CA LYS A 269 21.43 7.90 -20.53
C LYS A 269 22.40 7.66 -19.38
N ARG A 270 23.09 8.69 -18.91
CA ARG A 270 23.99 8.58 -17.77
C ARG A 270 23.25 8.25 -16.49
N ILE A 271 22.14 8.95 -16.19
CA ILE A 271 21.34 8.72 -14.99
C ILE A 271 20.64 7.36 -15.05
N VAL A 272 19.97 7.04 -16.15
CA VAL A 272 19.31 5.74 -16.36
C VAL A 272 20.31 4.60 -16.23
N GLY A 273 21.54 4.76 -16.75
CA GLY A 273 22.61 3.79 -16.65
C GLY A 273 23.00 3.42 -15.21
N CYS A 274 22.78 4.30 -14.25
CA CYS A 274 23.01 3.99 -12.84
C CYS A 274 21.96 3.00 -12.29
N PHE A 275 20.70 3.12 -12.72
CA PHE A 275 19.61 2.20 -12.29
C PHE A 275 19.74 0.81 -12.93
N VAL A 276 20.17 0.72 -14.18
CA VAL A 276 20.34 -0.56 -14.89
C VAL A 276 21.53 -1.36 -14.37
N LYS A 277 22.62 -0.71 -13.97
CA LYS A 277 23.80 -1.38 -13.40
C LYS A 277 23.57 -2.03 -12.04
N LEU A 278 22.57 -1.58 -11.30
CA LEU A 278 22.20 -2.17 -10.01
C LEU A 278 21.54 -3.56 -10.15
N LYS A 279 21.23 -4.01 -11.39
CA LYS A 279 20.60 -5.30 -11.70
C LYS A 279 21.56 -6.44 -12.04
N LYS A 280 22.88 -6.17 -12.09
CA LYS A 280 23.93 -7.18 -12.28
C LYS A 280 24.52 -7.61 -10.94
#